data_f1045cdea6144f89f2cc4bfb822c0467
#
_entry.id   f1045cdea6144f89f2cc4bfb822c0467
#
_cell.length_a   1.000
_cell.length_b   1.000
_cell.length_c   1.000
_cell.angle_alpha   90.00
_cell.angle_beta   90.00
_cell.angle_gamma   90.00
#
_symmetry.space_group_name_H-M   'P 1'
#
loop_
_entity.id
_entity.type
_entity.pdbx_description
1 polymer ?
#
loop_
_entity_poly.entity_id
_entity_poly.type
_entity_poly.pdbx_seq_one_letter_code
_entity_poly.pdbx_strand_id
1 'polypeptide(L)'
;HDELRRQRQMCIRDSHLENLRRKNEFFHSLSFDTISAIDQNAALPHYRVTEEGKSFFSDNNIYLVDSGGQYFDGTTDITRTIILGKATTEQKDRFTRVLKGHIALSNHVFEKGTKGTDIDYLARKSLQEINLDYDHGTGHGIGSFLSVHEAPQRIAKKSMFDSVELLPGMILSNEPGYYKENEY
;
A
#
# COMPACT_ATOMS: atom_id res chain seq x y z
N HIS A 1 -4.62 -21.53 25.41
CA HIS A 1 -4.58 -22.29 24.14
C HIS A 1 -5.20 -21.54 22.96
N ASP A 2 -6.25 -20.72 23.17
CA ASP A 2 -6.88 -19.93 22.09
C ASP A 2 -6.04 -18.71 21.68
N GLU A 3 -5.36 -18.10 22.61
CA GLU A 3 -4.52 -16.92 22.38
C GLU A 3 -3.30 -17.25 21.48
N LEU A 4 -2.65 -18.37 21.72
CA LEU A 4 -1.57 -18.89 20.88
C LEU A 4 -2.04 -19.30 19.46
N ARG A 5 -3.30 -19.74 19.32
CA ARG A 5 -3.88 -20.04 18.01
C ARG A 5 -4.14 -18.78 17.19
N ARG A 6 -4.58 -17.68 17.82
CA ARG A 6 -4.87 -16.42 17.15
C ARG A 6 -3.59 -15.69 16.71
N GLN A 7 -2.54 -15.68 17.54
CA GLN A 7 -1.21 -15.18 17.18
C GLN A 7 -0.61 -15.90 15.98
N ARG A 8 -0.76 -17.23 15.93
CA ARG A 8 -0.33 -18.03 14.77
C ARG A 8 -1.05 -17.62 13.48
N GLN A 9 -2.25 -17.03 13.53
CA GLN A 9 -3.00 -16.71 12.32
C GLN A 9 -2.41 -15.53 11.52
N MET A 10 -1.85 -14.50 12.17
CA MET A 10 -1.16 -13.43 11.43
C MET A 10 0.17 -13.92 10.87
N CYS A 11 1.05 -14.49 11.69
CA CYS A 11 2.29 -15.09 11.22
C CYS A 11 2.07 -16.22 10.19
N ILE A 12 1.00 -17.00 10.30
CA ILE A 12 0.64 -18.04 9.34
C ILE A 12 0.22 -17.46 7.99
N ARG A 13 -0.47 -16.31 7.94
CA ARG A 13 -0.87 -15.68 6.68
C ARG A 13 0.31 -15.07 5.95
N ASP A 14 1.19 -14.38 6.65
CA ASP A 14 2.41 -13.82 6.09
C ASP A 14 3.30 -14.94 5.55
N SER A 15 3.51 -15.98 6.36
CA SER A 15 4.21 -17.20 5.95
C SER A 15 3.49 -17.92 4.80
N HIS A 16 2.15 -17.88 4.75
CA HIS A 16 1.39 -18.50 3.67
C HIS A 16 1.59 -17.75 2.34
N LEU A 17 1.50 -16.42 2.33
CA LEU A 17 1.78 -15.60 1.15
C LEU A 17 3.22 -15.79 0.66
N GLU A 18 4.18 -15.78 1.58
CA GLU A 18 5.58 -16.05 1.25
C GLU A 18 5.77 -17.46 0.67
N ASN A 19 5.14 -18.48 1.27
CA ASN A 19 5.20 -19.85 0.76
C ASN A 19 4.56 -20.00 -0.62
N LEU A 20 3.51 -19.21 -0.94
CA LEU A 20 2.95 -19.16 -2.28
C LEU A 20 3.93 -18.53 -3.27
N ARG A 21 4.62 -17.45 -2.90
CA ARG A 21 5.67 -16.85 -3.73
C ARG A 21 6.84 -17.79 -3.96
N ARG A 22 7.28 -18.51 -2.93
CA ARG A 22 8.38 -19.50 -3.01
C ARG A 22 8.10 -20.68 -3.96
N LYS A 23 6.84 -20.90 -4.35
CA LYS A 23 6.49 -21.91 -5.36
C LYS A 23 6.78 -21.47 -6.80
N ASN A 24 7.01 -20.17 -7.01
CA ASN A 24 7.39 -19.64 -8.31
C ASN A 24 8.90 -19.83 -8.51
N GLU A 25 9.31 -20.41 -9.62
CA GLU A 25 10.70 -20.71 -9.94
C GLU A 25 11.61 -19.46 -10.05
N PHE A 26 11.02 -18.30 -10.38
CA PHE A 26 11.75 -17.04 -10.45
C PHE A 26 11.83 -16.30 -9.11
N PHE A 27 11.17 -16.77 -8.05
CA PHE A 27 11.21 -16.12 -6.75
C PHE A 27 12.59 -16.20 -6.12
N HIS A 28 13.14 -15.04 -5.75
CA HIS A 28 14.42 -14.94 -5.06
C HIS A 28 14.26 -14.64 -3.57
N SER A 29 13.55 -13.56 -3.23
CA SER A 29 13.38 -13.09 -1.85
C SER A 29 12.13 -12.22 -1.73
N LEU A 30 11.78 -11.78 -0.52
CA LEU A 30 10.82 -10.70 -0.35
C LEU A 30 11.42 -9.38 -0.85
N SER A 31 10.60 -8.49 -1.41
CA SER A 31 11.02 -7.14 -1.80
C SER A 31 11.05 -6.18 -0.61
N PHE A 32 10.28 -6.49 0.43
CA PHE A 32 10.26 -5.83 1.74
C PHE A 32 9.59 -6.74 2.77
N ASP A 33 9.75 -6.42 4.05
CA ASP A 33 9.09 -7.14 5.14
C ASP A 33 7.57 -6.96 5.04
N THR A 34 6.82 -8.06 4.99
CA THR A 34 5.35 -8.01 4.88
C THR A 34 4.74 -7.22 6.03
N ILE A 35 3.88 -6.27 5.68
CA ILE A 35 3.03 -5.53 6.63
C ILE A 35 1.68 -6.22 6.67
N SER A 36 1.24 -6.61 7.86
CA SER A 36 -0.02 -7.30 8.09
C SER A 36 -0.67 -6.70 9.33
N ALA A 37 -1.74 -5.95 9.16
CA ALA A 37 -2.31 -5.12 10.20
C ALA A 37 -3.84 -5.12 10.19
N ILE A 38 -4.44 -4.98 11.35
CA ILE A 38 -5.89 -4.84 11.50
C ILE A 38 -6.23 -3.57 12.25
N ASP A 39 -7.32 -2.92 11.83
CA ASP A 39 -7.92 -1.74 12.44
C ASP A 39 -6.87 -0.65 12.73
N GLN A 40 -6.77 -0.17 13.97
CA GLN A 40 -5.84 0.90 14.36
C GLN A 40 -4.38 0.65 13.94
N ASN A 41 -3.95 -0.61 13.87
CA ASN A 41 -2.60 -0.94 13.42
C ASN A 41 -2.45 -0.75 11.91
N ALA A 42 -3.53 -0.87 11.14
CA ALA A 42 -3.54 -0.60 9.71
C ALA A 42 -3.41 0.91 9.39
N ALA A 43 -3.68 1.78 10.37
CA ALA A 43 -3.43 3.21 10.24
C ALA A 43 -1.93 3.60 10.35
N LEU A 44 -1.04 2.63 10.59
CA LEU A 44 0.40 2.84 10.67
C LEU A 44 1.08 2.31 9.40
N PRO A 45 1.54 3.17 8.48
CA PRO A 45 2.06 2.76 7.15
C PRO A 45 3.23 1.77 7.21
N HIS A 46 3.99 1.76 8.29
CA HIS A 46 5.12 0.84 8.49
C HIS A 46 4.94 -0.01 9.75
N TYR A 47 3.70 -0.45 10.00
CA TYR A 47 3.40 -1.26 11.18
C TYR A 47 4.28 -2.51 11.24
N ARG A 48 4.85 -2.74 12.41
CA ARG A 48 5.53 -3.99 12.76
C ARG A 48 4.89 -4.57 14.01
N VAL A 49 4.61 -5.85 13.96
CA VAL A 49 4.04 -6.56 15.12
C VAL A 49 5.03 -6.53 16.27
N THR A 50 4.60 -6.00 17.43
CA THR A 50 5.31 -6.09 18.71
C THR A 50 4.55 -6.99 19.66
N GLU A 51 5.19 -7.48 20.72
CA GLU A 51 4.52 -8.29 21.73
C GLU A 51 3.33 -7.58 22.37
N GLU A 52 3.42 -6.26 22.53
CA GLU A 52 2.40 -5.41 23.17
C GLU A 52 1.30 -4.96 22.18
N GLY A 53 1.61 -4.88 20.89
CA GLY A 53 0.71 -4.40 19.83
C GLY A 53 -0.07 -5.50 19.10
N LYS A 54 -0.17 -6.71 19.66
CA LYS A 54 -0.86 -7.83 19.02
C LYS A 54 -2.35 -7.59 18.96
N SER A 55 -2.90 -7.62 17.75
CA SER A 55 -4.33 -7.55 17.49
C SER A 55 -4.83 -8.86 16.91
N PHE A 56 -6.06 -9.23 17.23
CA PHE A 56 -6.66 -10.49 16.80
C PHE A 56 -7.81 -10.24 15.84
N PHE A 57 -7.97 -11.11 14.87
CA PHE A 57 -9.12 -11.04 13.98
C PHE A 57 -10.43 -11.30 14.72
N SER A 58 -11.38 -10.41 14.49
CA SER A 58 -12.77 -10.55 14.92
C SER A 58 -13.69 -10.20 13.75
N ASP A 59 -14.99 -10.31 13.95
CA ASP A 59 -15.95 -9.84 12.96
C ASP A 59 -15.89 -8.31 12.83
N ASN A 60 -16.01 -7.83 11.60
CA ASN A 60 -16.01 -6.41 11.22
C ASN A 60 -14.67 -5.67 11.34
N ASN A 61 -13.54 -6.38 11.35
CA ASN A 61 -12.23 -5.74 11.23
C ASN A 61 -11.93 -5.27 9.80
N ILE A 62 -11.17 -4.20 9.67
CA ILE A 62 -10.42 -3.88 8.46
C ILE A 62 -9.06 -4.58 8.56
N TYR A 63 -8.71 -5.33 7.54
CA TYR A 63 -7.41 -5.97 7.41
C TYR A 63 -6.65 -5.38 6.25
N LEU A 64 -5.45 -4.88 6.51
CA LEU A 64 -4.49 -4.43 5.51
C LEU A 64 -3.33 -5.41 5.44
N VAL A 65 -3.00 -5.82 4.23
CA VAL A 65 -1.78 -6.58 3.95
C VAL A 65 -1.03 -5.90 2.82
N ASP A 66 0.24 -5.64 3.06
CA ASP A 66 1.16 -5.09 2.09
C ASP A 66 2.38 -6.00 2.00
N SER A 67 2.66 -6.50 0.80
CA SER A 67 3.70 -7.50 0.61
C SER A 67 4.16 -7.59 -0.84
N GLY A 68 5.41 -7.95 -1.01
CA GLY A 68 5.97 -8.09 -2.34
C GLY A 68 7.11 -9.11 -2.40
N GLY A 69 7.58 -9.40 -3.60
CA GLY A 69 8.68 -10.31 -3.87
C GLY A 69 9.62 -9.80 -4.94
N GLN A 70 10.87 -10.16 -4.79
CA GLN A 70 11.91 -10.05 -5.80
C GLN A 70 11.92 -11.34 -6.61
N TYR A 71 11.76 -11.21 -7.91
CA TYR A 71 11.84 -12.31 -8.86
C TYR A 71 12.96 -12.00 -9.87
N PHE A 72 13.50 -13.02 -10.49
CA PHE A 72 14.55 -12.83 -11.53
C PHE A 72 14.06 -12.01 -12.73
N ASP A 73 12.75 -11.98 -12.95
CA ASP A 73 12.07 -11.26 -14.05
C ASP A 73 11.30 -10.02 -13.59
N GLY A 74 11.31 -9.67 -12.31
CA GLY A 74 10.65 -8.46 -11.82
C GLY A 74 10.53 -8.36 -10.32
N THR A 75 10.08 -7.19 -9.86
CA THR A 75 9.79 -6.88 -8.46
C THR A 75 8.30 -6.59 -8.31
N THR A 76 7.68 -7.08 -7.24
CA THR A 76 6.28 -6.80 -6.92
C THR A 76 6.16 -6.04 -5.60
N ASP A 77 5.13 -5.19 -5.56
CA ASP A 77 4.73 -4.36 -4.43
C ASP A 77 3.20 -4.26 -4.46
N ILE A 78 2.51 -4.92 -3.51
CA ILE A 78 1.05 -5.08 -3.59
C ILE A 78 0.42 -4.91 -2.21
N THR A 79 -0.39 -3.87 -2.07
CA THR A 79 -1.25 -3.64 -0.90
C THR A 79 -2.69 -4.04 -1.18
N ARG A 80 -3.34 -4.65 -0.21
CA ARG A 80 -4.79 -4.93 -0.21
C ARG A 80 -5.40 -4.60 1.15
N THR A 81 -6.53 -3.91 1.09
CA THR A 81 -7.38 -3.63 2.25
C THR A 81 -8.68 -4.41 2.12
N ILE A 82 -9.00 -5.23 3.11
CA ILE A 82 -10.11 -6.17 3.10
C ILE A 82 -10.94 -5.96 4.38
N ILE A 83 -12.27 -5.93 4.24
CA ILE A 83 -13.16 -5.97 5.39
C ILE A 83 -13.51 -7.42 5.75
N LEU A 84 -13.38 -7.75 7.02
CA LEU A 84 -13.83 -9.02 7.58
C LEU A 84 -15.17 -8.79 8.24
N GLY A 85 -16.26 -9.04 7.51
CA GLY A 85 -17.63 -8.81 7.97
C GLY A 85 -18.31 -7.63 7.25
N LYS A 86 -18.86 -6.66 7.99
CA LYS A 86 -19.64 -5.55 7.45
C LYS A 86 -18.90 -4.22 7.58
N ALA A 87 -18.63 -3.57 6.47
CA ALA A 87 -18.10 -2.22 6.45
C ALA A 87 -19.15 -1.19 6.90
N THR A 88 -18.71 -0.21 7.67
CA THR A 88 -19.52 0.98 8.00
C THR A 88 -19.72 1.87 6.77
N THR A 89 -20.64 2.81 6.84
CA THR A 89 -20.86 3.79 5.76
C THR A 89 -19.61 4.65 5.56
N GLU A 90 -18.95 5.06 6.63
CA GLU A 90 -17.71 5.83 6.57
C GLU A 90 -16.61 5.06 5.85
N GLN A 91 -16.35 3.83 6.27
CA GLN A 91 -15.32 2.97 5.64
C GLN A 91 -15.56 2.79 4.15
N LYS A 92 -16.81 2.57 3.74
CA LYS A 92 -17.18 2.47 2.31
C LYS A 92 -16.92 3.78 1.56
N ASP A 93 -17.26 4.93 2.16
CA ASP A 93 -17.00 6.23 1.54
C ASP A 93 -15.49 6.47 1.38
N ARG A 94 -14.70 6.25 2.43
CA ARG A 94 -13.24 6.45 2.38
C ARG A 94 -12.58 5.53 1.36
N PHE A 95 -12.91 4.25 1.39
CA PHE A 95 -12.42 3.27 0.41
C PHE A 95 -12.77 3.69 -1.03
N THR A 96 -14.02 4.14 -1.26
CA THR A 96 -14.47 4.59 -2.58
C THR A 96 -13.71 5.82 -3.05
N ARG A 97 -13.40 6.78 -2.15
CA ARG A 97 -12.65 7.99 -2.50
C ARG A 97 -11.20 7.67 -2.86
N VAL A 98 -10.56 6.81 -2.09
CA VAL A 98 -9.21 6.31 -2.40
C VAL A 98 -9.20 5.59 -3.75
N LEU A 99 -10.18 4.70 -3.99
CA LEU A 99 -10.31 3.99 -5.27
C LEU A 99 -10.54 4.94 -6.46
N LYS A 100 -11.34 5.99 -6.29
CA LYS A 100 -11.51 7.03 -7.33
C LYS A 100 -10.19 7.71 -7.67
N GLY A 101 -9.39 8.06 -6.66
CA GLY A 101 -8.07 8.64 -6.85
C GLY A 101 -7.12 7.69 -7.56
N HIS A 102 -7.09 6.43 -7.14
CA HIS A 102 -6.29 5.38 -7.78
C HIS A 102 -6.64 5.21 -9.27
N ILE A 103 -7.94 5.12 -9.58
CA ILE A 103 -8.43 4.99 -10.97
C ILE A 103 -8.12 6.26 -11.78
N ALA A 104 -8.32 7.45 -11.21
CA ALA A 104 -8.05 8.71 -11.90
C ALA A 104 -6.57 8.81 -12.31
N LEU A 105 -5.66 8.45 -11.42
CA LEU A 105 -4.24 8.42 -11.71
C LEU A 105 -3.89 7.34 -12.75
N SER A 106 -4.42 6.12 -12.62
CA SER A 106 -4.15 5.01 -13.55
C SER A 106 -4.61 5.29 -14.98
N ASN A 107 -5.69 6.04 -15.15
CA ASN A 107 -6.26 6.36 -16.46
C ASN A 107 -5.71 7.67 -17.05
N HIS A 108 -4.87 8.39 -16.30
CA HIS A 108 -4.38 9.69 -16.76
C HIS A 108 -3.33 9.53 -17.86
N VAL A 109 -3.57 10.20 -18.98
CA VAL A 109 -2.60 10.33 -20.08
C VAL A 109 -1.94 11.69 -19.94
N PHE A 110 -0.63 11.71 -19.82
CA PHE A 110 0.14 12.92 -19.60
C PHE A 110 1.11 13.21 -20.77
N GLU A 111 1.45 14.48 -20.94
CA GLU A 111 2.36 14.94 -21.98
C GLU A 111 3.82 14.78 -21.56
N LYS A 112 4.72 14.83 -22.56
CA LYS A 112 6.16 14.88 -22.32
C LYS A 112 6.51 16.11 -21.46
N GLY A 113 7.40 15.92 -20.49
CA GLY A 113 7.79 16.95 -19.53
C GLY A 113 6.98 16.92 -18.22
N THR A 114 5.92 16.11 -18.15
CA THR A 114 5.12 15.96 -16.92
C THR A 114 5.95 15.29 -15.83
N LYS A 115 5.88 15.85 -14.63
CA LYS A 115 6.51 15.28 -13.44
C LYS A 115 5.46 14.60 -12.58
N GLY A 116 5.87 13.64 -11.75
CA GLY A 116 4.94 12.98 -10.83
C GLY A 116 4.26 13.95 -9.85
N THR A 117 4.91 15.06 -9.51
CA THR A 117 4.33 16.13 -8.70
C THR A 117 3.20 16.90 -9.40
N ASP A 118 3.13 16.85 -10.72
CA ASP A 118 2.08 17.55 -11.47
C ASP A 118 0.78 16.74 -11.52
N ILE A 119 0.85 15.44 -11.28
CA ILE A 119 -0.28 14.51 -11.36
C ILE A 119 -0.72 13.92 -10.01
N ASP A 120 0.03 14.12 -8.92
CA ASP A 120 -0.28 13.65 -7.57
C ASP A 120 -1.69 14.06 -7.09
N TYR A 121 -2.14 15.27 -7.45
CA TYR A 121 -3.45 15.78 -7.09
C TYR A 121 -4.60 14.90 -7.57
N LEU A 122 -4.43 14.15 -8.66
CA LEU A 122 -5.47 13.26 -9.20
C LEU A 122 -5.84 12.18 -8.19
N ALA A 123 -4.85 11.65 -7.48
CA ALA A 123 -5.06 10.64 -6.46
C ALA A 123 -5.72 11.21 -5.20
N ARG A 124 -5.46 12.49 -4.87
CA ARG A 124 -5.93 13.14 -3.63
C ARG A 124 -7.28 13.83 -3.75
N LYS A 125 -7.66 14.25 -4.97
CA LYS A 125 -8.81 15.11 -5.21
C LYS A 125 -10.08 14.65 -4.50
N SER A 126 -10.43 13.36 -4.60
CA SER A 126 -11.67 12.86 -4.03
C SER A 126 -11.70 12.85 -2.49
N LEU A 127 -10.54 12.75 -1.83
CA LEU A 127 -10.41 12.93 -0.37
C LEU A 127 -10.45 14.41 -0.01
N GLN A 128 -9.76 15.27 -0.76
CA GLN A 128 -9.69 16.71 -0.51
C GLN A 128 -11.05 17.42 -0.66
N GLU A 129 -11.95 16.90 -1.48
CA GLU A 129 -13.36 17.37 -1.57
C GLU A 129 -14.11 17.34 -0.23
N ILE A 130 -13.64 16.54 0.72
CA ILE A 130 -14.21 16.45 2.07
C ILE A 130 -13.19 16.80 3.17
N ASN A 131 -12.15 17.58 2.81
CA ASN A 131 -11.08 18.04 3.69
C ASN A 131 -10.28 16.90 4.34
N LEU A 132 -10.12 15.79 3.64
CA LEU A 132 -9.25 14.68 4.02
C LEU A 132 -8.06 14.58 3.07
N ASP A 133 -6.97 13.97 3.56
CA ASP A 133 -5.76 13.74 2.78
C ASP A 133 -4.95 12.61 3.45
N TYR A 134 -3.81 12.25 2.87
CA TYR A 134 -2.80 11.37 3.43
C TYR A 134 -1.41 12.01 3.31
N ASP A 135 -0.48 11.61 4.18
CA ASP A 135 0.81 12.32 4.33
C ASP A 135 1.95 11.71 3.52
N HIS A 136 1.84 10.45 3.10
CA HIS A 136 2.88 9.80 2.30
C HIS A 136 2.80 10.15 0.80
N GLY A 137 3.80 9.77 0.03
CA GLY A 137 3.80 9.87 -1.43
C GLY A 137 2.74 8.95 -2.04
N THR A 138 2.17 9.35 -3.18
CA THR A 138 1.18 8.54 -3.90
C THR A 138 1.81 7.36 -4.63
N GLY A 139 3.08 7.47 -4.98
CA GLY A 139 3.80 6.40 -5.66
C GLY A 139 5.30 6.66 -5.74
N HIS A 140 6.04 5.61 -5.94
CA HIS A 140 7.49 5.59 -6.05
C HIS A 140 7.94 4.67 -7.19
N GLY A 141 9.18 4.82 -7.63
CA GLY A 141 9.78 3.89 -8.58
C GLY A 141 9.92 2.49 -7.96
N ILE A 142 9.77 1.47 -8.78
CA ILE A 142 9.96 0.07 -8.38
C ILE A 142 11.33 -0.41 -8.86
N GLY A 143 12.17 -0.84 -7.92
CA GLY A 143 13.51 -1.31 -8.20
C GLY A 143 13.53 -2.69 -8.87
N SER A 144 14.50 -2.88 -9.76
CA SER A 144 14.76 -4.18 -10.38
C SER A 144 15.79 -4.93 -9.57
N PHE A 145 15.36 -5.86 -8.74
CA PHE A 145 16.23 -6.74 -7.95
C PHE A 145 17.18 -6.01 -6.96
N LEU A 146 16.80 -4.80 -6.51
CA LEU A 146 17.58 -4.00 -5.56
C LEU A 146 16.74 -3.69 -4.33
N SER A 147 15.82 -2.76 -4.48
CA SER A 147 14.94 -2.27 -3.44
C SER A 147 13.55 -2.08 -4.02
N VAL A 148 12.52 -2.21 -3.18
CA VAL A 148 11.15 -1.91 -3.61
C VAL A 148 11.01 -0.44 -4.00
N HIS A 149 11.68 0.46 -3.28
CA HIS A 149 11.72 1.88 -3.58
C HIS A 149 12.93 2.24 -4.44
N GLU A 150 12.70 2.61 -5.69
CA GLU A 150 13.73 3.08 -6.60
C GLU A 150 13.57 4.56 -6.93
N ALA A 151 14.65 5.30 -6.85
CA ALA A 151 14.73 6.69 -7.28
C ALA A 151 15.18 6.76 -8.77
N PRO A 152 14.97 7.89 -9.49
CA PRO A 152 14.50 9.19 -8.97
C PRO A 152 13.00 9.45 -9.13
N GLN A 153 12.28 8.61 -9.88
CA GLN A 153 10.88 8.83 -10.21
C GLN A 153 9.95 8.61 -8.99
N ARG A 154 8.97 9.49 -8.84
CA ARG A 154 7.94 9.40 -7.80
C ARG A 154 6.71 10.22 -8.14
N ILE A 155 5.58 9.90 -7.51
CA ILE A 155 4.35 10.68 -7.50
C ILE A 155 4.10 11.14 -6.07
N ALA A 156 4.21 12.45 -5.81
CA ALA A 156 4.09 13.02 -4.46
C ALA A 156 3.78 14.52 -4.52
N LYS A 157 3.37 15.10 -3.40
CA LYS A 157 3.18 16.56 -3.26
C LYS A 157 4.46 17.31 -3.61
N LYS A 158 4.33 18.44 -4.29
CA LYS A 158 5.43 19.28 -4.77
C LYS A 158 6.35 19.80 -3.64
N SER A 159 5.84 19.94 -2.45
CA SER A 159 6.58 20.44 -1.29
C SER A 159 7.61 19.47 -0.71
N MET A 160 7.60 18.21 -1.16
CA MET A 160 8.42 17.19 -0.50
C MET A 160 9.79 16.99 -1.16
N PHE A 161 9.91 17.12 -2.48
CA PHE A 161 11.16 16.88 -3.23
C PHE A 161 11.09 17.42 -4.67
N ASP A 162 12.25 17.70 -5.26
CA ASP A 162 12.35 17.89 -6.70
C ASP A 162 11.98 16.59 -7.42
N SER A 163 11.03 16.70 -8.35
CA SER A 163 10.55 15.56 -9.13
C SER A 163 11.17 15.61 -10.53
N VAL A 164 11.54 14.45 -11.04
CA VAL A 164 12.00 14.28 -12.41
C VAL A 164 10.83 14.13 -13.37
N GLU A 165 11.09 14.39 -14.65
CA GLU A 165 10.15 14.09 -15.73
C GLU A 165 9.86 12.57 -15.77
N LEU A 166 8.60 12.22 -15.95
CA LEU A 166 8.18 10.84 -16.16
C LEU A 166 8.43 10.42 -17.60
N LEU A 167 9.19 9.36 -17.78
CA LEU A 167 9.59 8.86 -19.09
C LEU A 167 8.96 7.50 -19.40
N PRO A 168 8.73 7.19 -20.69
CA PRO A 168 8.30 5.86 -21.09
C PRO A 168 9.27 4.78 -20.59
N GLY A 169 8.72 3.69 -20.04
CA GLY A 169 9.51 2.60 -19.46
C GLY A 169 9.76 2.72 -17.95
N MET A 170 9.50 3.88 -17.33
CA MET A 170 9.52 3.99 -15.87
C MET A 170 8.34 3.21 -15.25
N ILE A 171 8.63 2.46 -14.21
CA ILE A 171 7.64 1.74 -13.42
C ILE A 171 7.44 2.50 -12.11
N LEU A 172 6.18 2.74 -11.74
CA LEU A 172 5.81 3.43 -10.51
C LEU A 172 4.68 2.67 -9.80
N SER A 173 4.70 2.70 -8.49
CA SER A 173 3.53 2.32 -7.70
C SER A 173 2.42 3.37 -7.81
N ASN A 174 1.18 2.96 -7.52
CA ASN A 174 0.00 3.82 -7.43
C ASN A 174 -0.77 3.40 -6.17
N GLU A 175 -0.50 4.07 -5.07
CA GLU A 175 -0.87 3.64 -3.73
C GLU A 175 -1.46 4.77 -2.86
N PRO A 176 -2.48 5.50 -3.33
CA PRO A 176 -3.20 6.44 -2.48
C PRO A 176 -3.83 5.72 -1.29
N GLY A 177 -3.90 6.38 -0.14
CA GLY A 177 -4.45 5.81 1.08
C GLY A 177 -5.37 6.75 1.84
N TYR A 178 -6.00 6.23 2.87
CA TYR A 178 -6.67 6.99 3.92
C TYR A 178 -6.49 6.25 5.24
N TYR A 179 -6.14 7.00 6.25
CA TYR A 179 -5.83 6.48 7.58
C TYR A 179 -6.59 7.29 8.63
N LYS A 180 -7.27 6.60 9.53
CA LYS A 180 -7.95 7.22 10.66
C LYS A 180 -7.23 6.80 11.94
N GLU A 181 -6.48 7.73 12.50
CA GLU A 181 -5.66 7.48 13.68
C GLU A 181 -6.49 6.82 14.81
N ASN A 182 -5.93 5.77 15.41
CA ASN A 182 -6.55 4.94 16.44
C ASN A 182 -7.80 4.15 16.02
N GLU A 183 -8.17 4.15 14.74
CA GLU A 183 -9.34 3.40 14.25
C GLU A 183 -8.97 2.42 13.12
N TYR A 184 -8.48 2.92 11.95
CA TYR A 184 -8.14 2.10 10.79
C TYR A 184 -7.31 2.86 9.75
#